data_2a97cd0d9dc90d086d564bf59e8be00c
#
_entry.id   2a97cd0d9dc90d086d564bf59e8be00c
#
_cell.length_a   1.000
_cell.length_b   1.000
_cell.length_c   1.000
_cell.angle_alpha   90.00
_cell.angle_beta   90.00
_cell.angle_gamma   90.00
#
_symmetry.space_group_name_H-M   'P 1'
#
loop_
_entity.id
_entity.type
_entity.pdbx_description
1 polymer ?
#
loop_
_entity_poly.entity_id
_entity_poly.type
_entity_poly.pdbx_seq_one_letter_code
_entity_poly.pdbx_strand_id
1 'polypeptide(L)'
;MRIAHLGHAELRTPKLEDSVDFFKNVLGLEETERTGHSVYMRAWGDWEHHTLILTEADRPGLEHVGWRVGAPEDVEAFAKEIEARGETVTHVEAGTEKGQGDAIRFTYPGGQMMELYYDVDKFQPGDKRSRLKNAPQKPPYRGLERCS
;
A
#
# COMPACT_ATOMS: atom_id res chain seq x y z
N MET A 1 -19.03 8.03 0.42
CA MET A 1 -17.60 7.74 0.64
C MET A 1 -17.42 6.54 1.55
N ARG A 2 -16.50 5.66 1.23
CA ARG A 2 -16.22 4.44 1.99
C ARG A 2 -14.78 3.98 1.80
N ILE A 3 -14.23 3.32 2.80
CA ILE A 3 -12.98 2.55 2.69
C ILE A 3 -13.30 1.19 2.07
N ALA A 4 -12.54 0.79 1.07
CA ALA A 4 -12.67 -0.51 0.42
C ALA A 4 -11.88 -1.59 1.15
N HIS A 5 -10.58 -1.34 1.39
CA HIS A 5 -9.71 -2.25 2.15
C HIS A 5 -8.42 -1.57 2.61
N LEU A 6 -7.68 -2.25 3.47
CA LEU A 6 -6.29 -1.93 3.78
C LEU A 6 -5.43 -2.27 2.57
N GLY A 7 -4.78 -1.28 1.97
CA GLY A 7 -3.97 -1.44 0.78
C GLY A 7 -2.53 -1.80 1.10
N HIS A 8 -1.82 -0.91 1.78
CA HIS A 8 -0.41 -1.12 2.08
C HIS A 8 0.00 -0.52 3.43
N ALA A 9 1.20 -0.87 3.87
CA ALA A 9 1.90 -0.19 4.96
C ALA A 9 3.31 0.18 4.51
N GLU A 10 3.79 1.35 4.90
CA GLU A 10 5.19 1.73 4.76
C GLU A 10 5.91 1.63 6.09
N LEU A 11 6.97 0.84 6.12
CA LEU A 11 7.83 0.65 7.28
C LEU A 11 9.20 1.31 7.05
N ARG A 12 9.65 2.07 8.03
CA ARG A 12 11.02 2.60 8.08
C ARG A 12 11.95 1.59 8.71
N THR A 13 13.15 1.45 8.14
CA THR A 13 14.17 0.53 8.65
C THR A 13 15.58 1.12 8.48
N PRO A 14 16.45 1.01 9.51
CA PRO A 14 17.86 1.39 9.37
C PRO A 14 18.72 0.31 8.67
N LYS A 15 18.11 -0.83 8.30
CA LYS A 15 18.76 -1.97 7.65
C LYS A 15 17.88 -2.48 6.52
N LEU A 16 17.87 -1.69 5.42
CA LEU A 16 16.95 -1.97 4.31
C LEU A 16 17.14 -3.38 3.74
N GLU A 17 18.38 -3.78 3.44
CA GLU A 17 18.62 -5.08 2.80
C GLU A 17 18.32 -6.26 3.74
N ASP A 18 18.64 -6.15 5.03
CA ASP A 18 18.30 -7.19 6.02
C ASP A 18 16.75 -7.34 6.13
N SER A 19 16.03 -6.22 6.09
CA SER A 19 14.57 -6.22 6.11
C SER A 19 13.99 -6.83 4.84
N VAL A 20 14.52 -6.47 3.67
CA VAL A 20 14.11 -7.06 2.39
C VAL A 20 14.35 -8.57 2.39
N ASP A 21 15.53 -9.02 2.86
CA ASP A 21 15.86 -10.45 2.95
C ASP A 21 14.84 -11.19 3.85
N PHE A 22 14.52 -10.62 5.01
CA PHE A 22 13.52 -11.20 5.93
C PHE A 22 12.14 -11.32 5.28
N PHE A 23 11.62 -10.24 4.72
CA PHE A 23 10.28 -10.26 4.10
C PHE A 23 10.23 -11.17 2.88
N LYS A 24 11.30 -11.26 2.10
CA LYS A 24 11.39 -12.09 0.91
C LYS A 24 11.60 -13.57 1.24
N ASN A 25 12.59 -13.89 2.06
CA ASN A 25 13.04 -15.27 2.25
C ASN A 25 12.37 -15.97 3.44
N VAL A 26 11.88 -15.22 4.44
CA VAL A 26 11.17 -15.79 5.59
C VAL A 26 9.65 -15.71 5.39
N LEU A 27 9.12 -14.55 4.95
CA LEU A 27 7.68 -14.34 4.79
C LEU A 27 7.19 -14.59 3.35
N GLY A 28 8.08 -14.69 2.37
CA GLY A 28 7.74 -15.05 1.00
C GLY A 28 7.15 -13.92 0.16
N LEU A 29 7.36 -12.65 0.55
CA LEU A 29 6.97 -11.52 -0.27
C LEU A 29 7.84 -11.43 -1.53
N GLU A 30 7.27 -10.87 -2.59
CA GLU A 30 7.98 -10.60 -3.84
C GLU A 30 8.29 -9.11 -3.96
N GLU A 31 9.51 -8.78 -4.37
CA GLU A 31 9.89 -7.41 -4.72
C GLU A 31 9.27 -7.06 -6.06
N THR A 32 8.51 -5.96 -6.10
CA THR A 32 7.84 -5.45 -7.31
C THR A 32 8.68 -4.37 -7.98
N GLU A 33 9.16 -3.41 -7.20
CA GLU A 33 9.96 -2.30 -7.68
C GLU A 33 10.91 -1.83 -6.57
N ARG A 34 11.97 -1.11 -7.00
CA ARG A 34 12.94 -0.51 -6.08
C ARG A 34 13.27 0.91 -6.54
N THR A 35 13.35 1.82 -5.60
CA THR A 35 13.93 3.16 -5.77
C THR A 35 15.27 3.25 -5.02
N GLY A 36 15.90 4.43 -4.99
CA GLY A 36 17.16 4.61 -4.25
C GLY A 36 17.04 4.34 -2.75
N HIS A 37 15.86 4.55 -2.15
CA HIS A 37 15.65 4.50 -0.71
C HIS A 37 14.52 3.57 -0.27
N SER A 38 13.72 3.08 -1.20
CA SER A 38 12.52 2.30 -0.89
C SER A 38 12.43 1.05 -1.75
N VAL A 39 11.94 -0.04 -1.16
CA VAL A 39 11.64 -1.30 -1.83
C VAL A 39 10.16 -1.59 -1.68
N TYR A 40 9.48 -1.75 -2.79
CA TYR A 40 8.07 -2.06 -2.89
C TYR A 40 7.90 -3.57 -2.98
N MET A 41 7.11 -4.14 -2.11
CA MET A 41 6.92 -5.58 -1.99
C MET A 41 5.43 -5.91 -1.97
N ARG A 42 5.09 -7.10 -2.40
CA ARG A 42 3.73 -7.62 -2.36
C ARG A 42 3.70 -9.07 -1.88
N ALA A 43 2.60 -9.48 -1.27
CA ALA A 43 2.36 -10.89 -1.04
C ALA A 43 1.97 -11.59 -2.35
N TRP A 44 2.21 -12.89 -2.42
CA TRP A 44 2.00 -13.67 -3.64
C TRP A 44 0.56 -13.59 -4.21
N GLY A 45 -0.43 -13.49 -3.34
CA GLY A 45 -1.84 -13.41 -3.73
C GLY A 45 -2.35 -12.00 -4.02
N ASP A 46 -1.54 -10.97 -3.78
CA ASP A 46 -1.95 -9.59 -4.00
C ASP A 46 -1.95 -9.26 -5.49
N TRP A 47 -2.89 -8.41 -5.89
CA TRP A 47 -3.03 -7.96 -7.27
C TRP A 47 -2.64 -6.50 -7.47
N GLU A 48 -2.45 -5.75 -6.40
CA GLU A 48 -1.94 -4.38 -6.42
C GLU A 48 -0.42 -4.38 -6.60
N HIS A 49 0.12 -3.25 -7.04
CA HIS A 49 1.56 -3.08 -7.28
C HIS A 49 2.38 -3.46 -6.06
N HIS A 50 1.94 -3.05 -4.88
CA HIS A 50 2.59 -3.36 -3.60
C HIS A 50 1.58 -3.37 -2.45
N THR A 51 1.94 -4.04 -1.38
CA THR A 51 1.19 -4.08 -0.12
C THR A 51 2.10 -3.82 1.08
N LEU A 52 3.40 -3.74 0.84
CA LEU A 52 4.42 -3.33 1.79
C LEU A 52 5.46 -2.44 1.10
N ILE A 53 5.83 -1.35 1.75
CA ILE A 53 6.96 -0.52 1.38
C ILE A 53 7.98 -0.58 2.53
N LEU A 54 9.23 -0.83 2.19
CA LEU A 54 10.35 -0.75 3.12
C LEU A 54 11.20 0.44 2.72
N THR A 55 11.32 1.43 3.60
CA THR A 55 12.07 2.66 3.34
C THR A 55 13.23 2.80 4.31
N GLU A 56 14.40 3.09 3.77
CA GLU A 56 15.62 3.33 4.56
C GLU A 56 15.44 4.59 5.40
N ALA A 57 15.74 4.49 6.69
CA ALA A 57 15.69 5.61 7.64
C ALA A 57 16.57 5.32 8.86
N ASP A 58 16.98 6.34 9.59
CA ASP A 58 17.85 6.21 10.77
C ASP A 58 17.20 5.40 11.91
N ARG A 59 15.87 5.35 11.95
CA ARG A 59 15.13 4.68 13.02
C ARG A 59 14.00 3.84 12.45
N PRO A 60 13.76 2.64 13.02
CA PRO A 60 12.63 1.82 12.62
C PRO A 60 11.31 2.48 13.03
N GLY A 61 10.25 2.21 12.27
CA GLY A 61 8.92 2.73 12.58
C GLY A 61 7.91 2.46 11.48
N LEU A 62 6.67 2.81 11.77
CA LEU A 62 5.61 2.89 10.78
C LEU A 62 5.63 4.31 10.19
N GLU A 63 5.75 4.43 8.87
CA GLU A 63 5.65 5.72 8.18
C GLU A 63 4.19 6.08 7.98
N HIS A 64 3.45 5.23 7.28
CA HIS A 64 2.02 5.42 7.11
C HIS A 64 1.31 4.09 6.82
N VAL A 65 -0.02 4.14 6.87
CA VAL A 65 -0.91 3.06 6.45
C VAL A 65 -1.81 3.59 5.34
N GLY A 66 -1.74 2.96 4.19
CA GLY A 66 -2.53 3.29 3.01
C GLY A 66 -3.84 2.50 2.97
N TRP A 67 -4.96 3.21 2.79
CA TRP A 67 -6.29 2.65 2.66
C TRP A 67 -6.87 2.98 1.30
N ARG A 68 -7.27 1.98 0.57
CA ARG A 68 -7.96 2.19 -0.68
C ARG A 68 -9.42 2.55 -0.43
N VAL A 69 -9.88 3.63 -1.08
CA VAL A 69 -11.29 4.05 -1.02
C VAL A 69 -12.13 3.35 -2.07
N GLY A 70 -13.47 3.48 -1.97
CA GLY A 70 -14.42 2.75 -2.81
C GLY A 70 -14.59 3.31 -4.21
N ALA A 71 -14.32 4.62 -4.41
CA ALA A 71 -14.47 5.32 -5.68
C ALA A 71 -13.47 6.49 -5.76
N PRO A 72 -13.06 6.93 -6.96
CA PRO A 72 -12.07 8.01 -7.10
C PRO A 72 -12.52 9.32 -6.43
N GLU A 73 -13.79 9.66 -6.51
CA GLU A 73 -14.37 10.84 -5.86
C GLU A 73 -14.37 10.77 -4.34
N ASP A 74 -14.21 9.59 -3.76
CA ASP A 74 -14.15 9.41 -2.32
C ASP A 74 -12.88 10.01 -1.70
N VAL A 75 -11.76 10.08 -2.44
CA VAL A 75 -10.51 10.68 -1.95
C VAL A 75 -10.75 12.14 -1.54
N GLU A 76 -11.30 12.93 -2.45
CA GLU A 76 -11.57 14.34 -2.21
C GLU A 76 -12.73 14.56 -1.22
N ALA A 77 -13.71 13.65 -1.19
CA ALA A 77 -14.82 13.72 -0.23
C ALA A 77 -14.31 13.48 1.21
N PHE A 78 -13.37 12.54 1.40
CA PHE A 78 -12.71 12.33 2.69
C PHE A 78 -11.83 13.52 3.08
N ALA A 79 -11.09 14.13 2.14
CA ALA A 79 -10.28 15.32 2.42
C ALA A 79 -11.15 16.42 3.05
N LYS A 80 -12.26 16.77 2.41
CA LYS A 80 -13.20 17.80 2.89
C LYS A 80 -13.79 17.47 4.27
N GLU A 81 -14.16 16.22 4.50
CA GLU A 81 -14.72 15.80 5.79
C GLU A 81 -13.66 15.87 6.93
N ILE A 82 -12.42 15.50 6.64
CA ILE A 82 -11.30 15.54 7.60
C ILE A 82 -10.97 17.00 7.94
N GLU A 83 -10.87 17.86 6.92
CA GLU A 83 -10.63 19.30 7.10
C GLU A 83 -11.77 20.00 7.87
N ALA A 84 -13.02 19.63 7.59
CA ALA A 84 -14.19 20.14 8.31
C ALA A 84 -14.19 19.78 9.80
N ARG A 85 -13.44 18.75 10.20
CA ARG A 85 -13.20 18.38 11.60
C ARG A 85 -12.02 19.09 12.23
N GLY A 86 -11.33 19.95 11.49
CA GLY A 86 -10.20 20.74 11.96
C GLY A 86 -8.84 20.06 11.81
N GLU A 87 -8.78 18.94 11.13
CA GLU A 87 -7.53 18.22 10.87
C GLU A 87 -6.86 18.72 9.58
N THR A 88 -5.54 18.59 9.51
CA THR A 88 -4.78 18.98 8.31
C THR A 88 -4.69 17.80 7.34
N VAL A 89 -5.00 18.06 6.07
CA VAL A 89 -4.85 17.12 4.96
C VAL A 89 -3.72 17.59 4.06
N THR A 90 -2.85 16.66 3.66
CA THR A 90 -1.81 16.86 2.65
C THR A 90 -2.17 16.08 1.41
N HIS A 91 -2.25 16.76 0.26
CA HIS A 91 -2.42 16.10 -1.04
C HIS A 91 -1.09 15.54 -1.54
N VAL A 92 -1.11 14.31 -2.03
CA VAL A 92 0.03 13.57 -2.58
C VAL A 92 -0.24 13.33 -4.05
N GLU A 93 0.65 13.83 -4.90
CA GLU A 93 0.52 13.70 -6.35
C GLU A 93 0.78 12.27 -6.82
N ALA A 94 0.07 11.84 -7.86
CA ALA A 94 0.25 10.56 -8.51
C ALA A 94 1.74 10.29 -8.86
N GLY A 95 2.19 9.06 -8.58
CA GLY A 95 3.56 8.65 -8.83
C GLY A 95 4.59 9.08 -7.77
N THR A 96 4.19 9.82 -6.74
CA THR A 96 5.03 10.07 -5.56
C THR A 96 5.41 8.73 -4.92
N GLU A 97 4.44 7.85 -4.73
CA GLU A 97 4.68 6.43 -4.51
C GLU A 97 4.54 5.66 -5.84
N LYS A 98 5.42 4.70 -6.03
CA LYS A 98 5.43 3.91 -7.27
C LYS A 98 4.15 3.09 -7.42
N GLY A 99 3.55 3.20 -8.59
CA GLY A 99 2.33 2.47 -8.91
C GLY A 99 1.06 3.00 -8.25
N GLN A 100 1.09 4.18 -7.62
CA GLN A 100 -0.07 4.77 -6.95
C GLN A 100 -0.48 6.10 -7.60
N GLY A 101 -1.78 6.33 -7.69
CA GLY A 101 -2.38 7.58 -8.14
C GLY A 101 -2.38 8.67 -7.07
N ASP A 102 -3.21 9.69 -7.27
CA ASP A 102 -3.39 10.76 -6.29
C ASP A 102 -3.91 10.22 -4.96
N ALA A 103 -3.39 10.78 -3.87
CA ALA A 103 -3.74 10.39 -2.52
C ALA A 103 -3.86 11.60 -1.59
N ILE A 104 -4.40 11.37 -0.41
CA ILE A 104 -4.35 12.33 0.69
C ILE A 104 -3.72 11.69 1.92
N ARG A 105 -2.97 12.47 2.68
CA ARG A 105 -2.39 12.07 3.97
C ARG A 105 -2.86 12.95 5.09
N PHE A 106 -3.09 12.34 6.24
CA PHE A 106 -3.47 13.03 7.48
C PHE A 106 -3.02 12.20 8.67
N THR A 107 -2.92 12.86 9.83
CA THR A 107 -2.63 12.18 11.09
C THR A 107 -3.93 11.94 11.84
N TYR A 108 -4.24 10.68 12.14
CA TYR A 108 -5.40 10.39 12.95
C TYR A 108 -5.11 10.66 14.46
N PRO A 109 -6.13 10.82 15.35
CA PRO A 109 -5.92 11.20 16.75
C PRO A 109 -4.94 10.34 17.56
N GLY A 110 -4.67 9.11 17.15
CA GLY A 110 -3.66 8.24 17.77
C GLY A 110 -2.22 8.52 17.34
N GLY A 111 -1.98 9.49 16.44
CA GLY A 111 -0.66 9.97 16.04
C GLY A 111 -0.03 9.26 14.83
N GLN A 112 -0.64 8.21 14.28
CA GLN A 112 -0.13 7.58 13.08
C GLN A 112 -0.62 8.30 11.82
N MET A 113 0.24 8.33 10.80
CA MET A 113 -0.12 8.85 9.49
C MET A 113 -0.95 7.83 8.73
N MET A 114 -2.06 8.30 8.18
CA MET A 114 -2.97 7.56 7.31
C MET A 114 -2.92 8.14 5.92
N GLU A 115 -3.04 7.29 4.93
CA GLU A 115 -3.18 7.66 3.54
C GLU A 115 -4.46 7.10 2.96
N LEU A 116 -5.16 7.89 2.14
CA LEU A 116 -6.31 7.43 1.36
C LEU A 116 -6.03 7.64 -0.12
N TYR A 117 -6.22 6.59 -0.92
CA TYR A 117 -6.03 6.59 -2.36
C TYR A 117 -7.10 5.73 -3.05
N TYR A 118 -7.24 5.87 -4.38
CA TYR A 118 -8.10 5.01 -5.16
C TYR A 118 -7.34 4.26 -6.24
N ASP A 119 -6.59 4.98 -7.08
CA ASP A 119 -5.88 4.38 -8.19
C ASP A 119 -4.56 3.74 -7.73
N VAL A 120 -4.36 2.52 -8.18
CA VAL A 120 -3.12 1.77 -7.97
C VAL A 120 -2.90 0.84 -9.16
N ASP A 121 -1.65 0.76 -9.61
CA ASP A 121 -1.25 -0.15 -10.67
C ASP A 121 -1.48 -1.59 -10.25
N LYS A 122 -1.93 -2.40 -11.21
CA LYS A 122 -2.12 -3.82 -10.99
C LYS A 122 -0.84 -4.57 -11.35
N PHE A 123 -0.44 -5.46 -10.48
CA PHE A 123 0.68 -6.34 -10.77
C PHE A 123 0.43 -7.13 -12.05
N GLN A 124 1.35 -7.04 -12.99
CA GLN A 124 1.34 -7.83 -14.21
C GLN A 124 2.33 -8.98 -14.05
N PRO A 125 1.84 -10.24 -13.91
CA PRO A 125 2.73 -11.38 -13.84
C PRO A 125 3.38 -11.56 -15.21
N GLY A 126 4.63 -11.15 -15.38
CA GLY A 126 5.40 -11.36 -16.61
C GLY A 126 5.55 -12.85 -16.95
N ASP A 127 6.70 -13.26 -17.49
CA ASP A 127 7.00 -14.67 -17.82
C ASP A 127 6.97 -15.64 -16.63
N LYS A 128 6.81 -15.13 -15.41
CA LYS A 128 6.61 -15.91 -14.17
C LYS A 128 5.24 -16.59 -14.07
N ARG A 129 4.40 -16.53 -15.11
CA ARG A 129 3.11 -17.24 -15.18
C ARG A 129 3.20 -18.75 -14.87
N SER A 130 4.38 -19.35 -14.99
CA SER A 130 4.56 -20.76 -14.65
C SER A 130 4.29 -21.06 -13.15
N ARG A 131 4.50 -20.11 -12.26
CA ARG A 131 4.16 -20.23 -10.83
C ARG A 131 2.66 -20.12 -10.57
N LEU A 132 1.93 -19.42 -11.44
CA LEU A 132 0.48 -19.24 -11.34
C LEU A 132 -0.31 -20.44 -11.85
N LYS A 133 0.31 -21.39 -12.56
CA LYS A 133 -0.37 -22.61 -13.06
C LYS A 133 -0.94 -23.47 -11.94
N ASN A 134 -0.35 -23.42 -10.76
CA ASN A 134 -0.80 -24.14 -9.56
C ASN A 134 -1.47 -23.23 -8.52
N ALA A 135 -1.63 -21.95 -8.82
CA ALA A 135 -2.34 -21.03 -7.95
C ALA A 135 -3.82 -21.40 -7.92
N PRO A 136 -4.50 -21.27 -6.76
CA PRO A 136 -5.95 -21.34 -6.74
C PRO A 136 -6.51 -20.38 -7.79
N GLN A 137 -7.38 -20.85 -8.68
CA GLN A 137 -7.93 -20.04 -9.78
C GLN A 137 -8.77 -18.82 -9.29
N LYS A 138 -8.93 -18.68 -7.98
CA LYS A 138 -9.60 -17.57 -7.34
C LYS A 138 -8.64 -16.92 -6.34
N PRO A 139 -8.38 -15.61 -6.44
CA PRO A 139 -7.61 -14.92 -5.41
C PRO A 139 -8.23 -15.18 -4.04
N PRO A 140 -7.44 -15.46 -3.00
CA PRO A 140 -7.94 -15.71 -1.66
C PRO A 140 -8.80 -14.56 -1.08
N TYR A 141 -8.73 -13.39 -1.66
CA TYR A 141 -9.42 -12.16 -1.21
C TYR A 141 -10.89 -12.02 -1.61
N ARG A 142 -11.44 -12.87 -2.46
CA ARG A 142 -12.88 -12.82 -2.73
C ARG A 142 -13.76 -13.10 -1.51
N GLY A 143 -13.17 -13.57 -0.42
CA GLY A 143 -13.86 -13.76 0.84
C GLY A 143 -14.01 -12.50 1.67
N LEU A 144 -13.09 -11.52 1.55
CA LEU A 144 -13.14 -10.26 2.30
C LEU A 144 -14.10 -9.25 1.68
N GLU A 145 -14.34 -9.29 0.37
CA GLU A 145 -15.36 -8.48 -0.28
C GLU A 145 -16.80 -8.80 0.17
N ARG A 146 -17.01 -9.90 0.88
CA ARG A 146 -18.32 -10.32 1.40
C ARG A 146 -18.56 -9.95 2.86
N CYS A 147 -17.61 -9.32 3.51
CA CYS A 147 -17.75 -8.89 4.89
C CYS A 147 -18.19 -7.41 5.02
N SER A 148 -18.69 -6.84 3.94
CA SER A 148 -19.31 -5.51 3.91
C SER A 148 -20.82 -5.58 3.87
#